data_c8b95517b9cd4584fa87937ecf4e800d
#
_entry.id   c8b95517b9cd4584fa87937ecf4e800d
#
_cell.length_a   1.000
_cell.length_b   1.000
_cell.length_c   1.000
_cell.angle_alpha   90.00
_cell.angle_beta   90.00
_cell.angle_gamma   90.00
#
_symmetry.space_group_name_H-M   'P 1'
#
loop_
_entity.id
_entity.type
_entity.pdbx_description
1 polymer ?
#
loop_
_entity_poly.entity_id
_entity_poly.type
_entity_poly.pdbx_seq_one_letter_code
_entity_poly.pdbx_strand_id
1 'polypeptide(L)'
;VTPCWCYGSETMDMDKNTIKGVWGFNGTERPGAVYLASVLAAHAQKGLPAFGIYGKDVQEATATDIPEDVQEKILRFGRAAVAVATMRGKSYLQIGSICMGIAGSSIDPDFLEEYLGLRVESVDEVEIIRRMEEGIYDEAEYQKAYKWVKENCKEAFDKNPEFVRKSDEQKEKDWQFTVKMMCIIKDLMNGNKNLPEGREEEMVGHNAIAAGFQGQRQWTDFYPNADFAEAMLNTSFDWNGAREPYILATENDVLNGISMLFMKLLTNRPQMFADVRTYWSPEATKKATGYELEGKAKEGKGFIHLINSGACCLDACGEVKDENGNGVIKEWYNVTEDDIKKMTEATTWAPADNGYFRGGGYSSRFLTRAEMPATMIRLNLVKGLGPTVQICEGYTVALPDEVSDKIWKRTDYTWPCTWFTPILTGKGPFV
;
A
#
# COMPACT_ATOMS: atom_id res chain seq x y z
N VAL A 1 -15.48 -24.49 -13.47
CA VAL A 1 -15.74 -25.84 -13.96
C VAL A 1 -15.94 -26.78 -12.78
N THR A 2 -16.96 -27.61 -12.83
CA THR A 2 -17.29 -28.59 -11.80
C THR A 2 -17.32 -29.99 -12.39
N PRO A 3 -16.16 -30.61 -12.64
CA PRO A 3 -16.12 -31.97 -13.14
C PRO A 3 -16.61 -32.95 -12.07
N CYS A 4 -17.50 -33.83 -12.43
CA CYS A 4 -17.93 -34.90 -11.53
C CYS A 4 -17.66 -36.30 -12.05
N TRP A 5 -17.37 -36.49 -13.34
CA TRP A 5 -17.02 -37.79 -13.91
C TRP A 5 -16.39 -37.65 -15.30
N CYS A 6 -15.20 -38.23 -15.52
CA CYS A 6 -14.46 -38.39 -16.78
C CYS A 6 -14.18 -37.15 -17.62
N TYR A 7 -13.27 -37.32 -18.56
CA TYR A 7 -12.90 -36.34 -19.57
C TYR A 7 -12.23 -35.07 -19.04
N GLY A 8 -11.18 -35.26 -18.22
CA GLY A 8 -10.36 -34.16 -17.72
C GLY A 8 -9.82 -33.24 -18.82
N SER A 9 -9.56 -33.81 -20.02
CA SER A 9 -9.08 -33.08 -21.19
C SER A 9 -10.09 -32.06 -21.72
N GLU A 10 -11.37 -32.36 -21.68
CA GLU A 10 -12.44 -31.45 -22.17
C GLU A 10 -12.68 -30.26 -21.23
N THR A 11 -12.23 -30.35 -20.00
CA THR A 11 -12.30 -29.27 -19.01
C THR A 11 -11.06 -28.40 -18.99
N MET A 12 -10.04 -28.75 -19.77
CA MET A 12 -8.81 -27.96 -19.84
C MET A 12 -8.98 -26.74 -20.72
N ASP A 13 -8.56 -25.61 -20.21
CA ASP A 13 -8.34 -24.42 -21.02
C ASP A 13 -6.85 -24.28 -21.32
N MET A 14 -6.50 -24.37 -22.57
CA MET A 14 -5.11 -24.36 -23.04
C MET A 14 -4.50 -22.94 -23.09
N ASP A 15 -5.31 -21.90 -22.95
CA ASP A 15 -4.78 -20.55 -22.87
C ASP A 15 -4.08 -20.33 -21.53
N LYS A 16 -2.77 -20.11 -21.60
CA LYS A 16 -1.95 -19.83 -20.41
C LYS A 16 -2.30 -18.54 -19.68
N ASN A 17 -2.97 -17.60 -20.36
CA ASN A 17 -3.36 -16.31 -19.83
C ASN A 17 -4.73 -16.33 -19.17
N THR A 18 -5.54 -17.36 -19.37
CA THR A 18 -6.82 -17.51 -18.70
C THR A 18 -6.60 -17.99 -17.26
N ILE A 19 -7.15 -17.29 -16.30
CA ILE A 19 -7.12 -17.65 -14.87
C ILE A 19 -8.18 -18.72 -14.61
N LYS A 20 -7.77 -19.89 -14.14
CA LYS A 20 -8.63 -21.08 -14.02
C LYS A 20 -8.88 -21.48 -12.58
N GLY A 21 -10.16 -21.60 -12.21
CA GLY A 21 -10.60 -22.22 -10.98
C GLY A 21 -11.41 -23.48 -11.28
N VAL A 22 -11.11 -24.57 -10.60
CA VAL A 22 -11.78 -25.86 -10.75
C VAL A 22 -12.38 -26.27 -9.42
N TRP A 23 -13.70 -26.39 -9.36
CA TRP A 23 -14.40 -26.85 -8.16
C TRP A 23 -14.71 -28.34 -8.28
N GLY A 24 -14.11 -29.17 -7.40
CA GLY A 24 -14.43 -30.59 -7.23
C GLY A 24 -15.57 -30.78 -6.23
N PHE A 25 -16.62 -31.47 -6.62
CA PHE A 25 -17.74 -31.80 -5.74
C PHE A 25 -17.30 -32.78 -4.65
N ASN A 26 -17.49 -32.44 -3.38
CA ASN A 26 -17.18 -33.35 -2.26
C ASN A 26 -18.36 -34.27 -1.98
N GLY A 27 -18.45 -35.37 -2.70
CA GLY A 27 -19.52 -36.35 -2.55
C GLY A 27 -19.04 -37.79 -2.80
N THR A 28 -19.71 -38.76 -2.18
CA THR A 28 -19.34 -40.19 -2.31
C THR A 28 -19.87 -40.80 -3.60
N GLU A 29 -21.08 -40.47 -4.01
CA GLU A 29 -21.71 -40.96 -5.24
C GLU A 29 -21.25 -40.20 -6.48
N ARG A 30 -20.75 -38.98 -6.29
CA ARG A 30 -20.17 -38.12 -7.33
C ARG A 30 -18.77 -37.68 -6.88
N PRO A 31 -17.74 -38.52 -7.08
CA PRO A 31 -16.44 -38.32 -6.46
C PRO A 31 -15.63 -37.23 -7.18
N GLY A 32 -15.95 -35.97 -6.94
CA GLY A 32 -15.31 -34.82 -7.56
C GLY A 32 -13.84 -34.64 -7.16
N ALA A 33 -13.37 -35.23 -6.04
CA ALA A 33 -11.97 -35.15 -5.61
C ALA A 33 -11.01 -35.75 -6.64
N VAL A 34 -11.35 -36.90 -7.20
CA VAL A 34 -10.55 -37.60 -8.22
C VAL A 34 -10.41 -36.76 -9.48
N TYR A 35 -11.52 -36.13 -9.88
CA TYR A 35 -11.53 -35.24 -11.07
C TYR A 35 -10.78 -33.95 -10.84
N LEU A 36 -10.98 -33.34 -9.70
CA LEU A 36 -10.21 -32.15 -9.32
C LEU A 36 -8.72 -32.42 -9.40
N ALA A 37 -8.26 -33.53 -8.78
CA ALA A 37 -6.86 -33.92 -8.81
C ALA A 37 -6.37 -34.20 -10.25
N SER A 38 -7.15 -34.93 -11.04
CA SER A 38 -6.80 -35.27 -12.43
C SER A 38 -6.70 -34.01 -13.32
N VAL A 39 -7.67 -33.08 -13.24
CA VAL A 39 -7.70 -31.85 -14.01
C VAL A 39 -6.56 -30.92 -13.62
N LEU A 40 -6.29 -30.78 -12.32
CA LEU A 40 -5.17 -29.96 -11.83
C LEU A 40 -3.83 -30.56 -12.28
N ALA A 41 -3.67 -31.89 -12.17
CA ALA A 41 -2.46 -32.55 -12.63
C ALA A 41 -2.25 -32.42 -14.16
N ALA A 42 -3.31 -32.54 -14.95
CA ALA A 42 -3.25 -32.33 -16.40
C ALA A 42 -2.83 -30.90 -16.78
N HIS A 43 -3.34 -29.89 -16.09
CA HIS A 43 -2.90 -28.50 -16.28
C HIS A 43 -1.42 -28.33 -15.89
N ALA A 44 -1.02 -28.87 -14.72
CA ALA A 44 0.35 -28.77 -14.24
C ALA A 44 1.36 -29.43 -15.20
N GLN A 45 1.03 -30.60 -15.80
CA GLN A 45 1.86 -31.26 -16.80
C GLN A 45 2.12 -30.40 -18.04
N LYS A 46 1.25 -29.47 -18.32
CA LYS A 46 1.36 -28.55 -19.48
C LYS A 46 1.84 -27.16 -19.10
N GLY A 47 2.22 -26.95 -17.83
CA GLY A 47 2.64 -25.64 -17.33
C GLY A 47 1.50 -24.59 -17.31
N LEU A 48 0.24 -25.04 -17.26
CA LEU A 48 -0.93 -24.17 -17.23
C LEU A 48 -1.39 -23.96 -15.77
N PRO A 49 -1.48 -22.73 -15.28
CA PRO A 49 -1.94 -22.49 -13.90
C PRO A 49 -3.42 -22.81 -13.76
N ALA A 50 -3.77 -23.58 -12.72
CA ALA A 50 -5.15 -23.85 -12.33
C ALA A 50 -5.25 -24.01 -10.81
N PHE A 51 -6.34 -23.53 -10.20
CA PHE A 51 -6.55 -23.51 -8.76
C PHE A 51 -7.73 -24.37 -8.38
N GLY A 52 -7.52 -25.26 -7.39
CA GLY A 52 -8.54 -26.17 -6.90
C GLY A 52 -9.42 -25.55 -5.83
N ILE A 53 -10.72 -25.81 -5.92
CA ILE A 53 -11.72 -25.46 -4.90
C ILE A 53 -12.40 -26.75 -4.48
N TYR A 54 -12.45 -27.03 -3.16
CA TYR A 54 -13.02 -28.24 -2.60
C TYR A 54 -13.68 -27.96 -1.26
N GLY A 55 -14.90 -28.46 -1.06
CA GLY A 55 -15.66 -28.27 0.18
C GLY A 55 -15.14 -29.17 1.31
N LYS A 56 -15.30 -28.75 2.56
CA LYS A 56 -14.89 -29.49 3.76
C LYS A 56 -15.86 -30.64 4.10
N ASP A 57 -17.14 -30.44 3.80
CA ASP A 57 -18.20 -31.38 4.17
C ASP A 57 -18.69 -32.20 2.97
N VAL A 58 -19.05 -33.47 3.21
CA VAL A 58 -19.60 -34.35 2.19
C VAL A 58 -21.01 -33.92 1.84
N GLN A 59 -21.28 -33.75 0.55
CA GLN A 59 -22.61 -33.39 0.01
C GLN A 59 -23.33 -34.63 -0.51
N GLU A 60 -24.65 -34.63 -0.34
CA GLU A 60 -25.52 -35.64 -0.96
C GLU A 60 -25.58 -35.47 -2.48
N ALA A 61 -25.72 -36.57 -3.21
CA ALA A 61 -25.76 -36.54 -4.68
C ALA A 61 -26.86 -35.64 -5.27
N THR A 62 -27.91 -35.39 -4.49
CA THR A 62 -29.05 -34.55 -4.86
C THR A 62 -28.91 -33.10 -4.38
N ALA A 63 -27.86 -32.74 -3.67
CA ALA A 63 -27.64 -31.37 -3.22
C ALA A 63 -27.49 -30.41 -4.41
N THR A 64 -28.17 -29.30 -4.33
CA THR A 64 -28.19 -28.25 -5.37
C THR A 64 -27.61 -26.93 -4.87
N ASP A 65 -27.41 -26.81 -3.58
CA ASP A 65 -26.78 -25.66 -2.93
C ASP A 65 -25.26 -25.71 -3.01
N ILE A 66 -24.66 -24.55 -2.93
CA ILE A 66 -23.20 -24.40 -2.82
C ILE A 66 -22.87 -24.20 -1.34
N PRO A 67 -22.09 -25.11 -0.71
CA PRO A 67 -21.69 -24.93 0.69
C PRO A 67 -21.00 -23.59 0.95
N GLU A 68 -21.20 -23.04 2.14
CA GLU A 68 -20.69 -21.71 2.52
C GLU A 68 -19.19 -21.61 2.34
N ASP A 69 -18.41 -22.61 2.79
CA ASP A 69 -16.96 -22.62 2.63
C ASP A 69 -16.50 -22.70 1.16
N VAL A 70 -17.32 -23.31 0.29
CA VAL A 70 -17.06 -23.32 -1.17
C VAL A 70 -17.38 -21.95 -1.77
N GLN A 71 -18.50 -21.31 -1.35
CA GLN A 71 -18.81 -19.95 -1.76
C GLN A 71 -17.70 -18.97 -1.40
N GLU A 72 -17.18 -19.04 -0.16
CA GLU A 72 -16.04 -18.21 0.26
C GLU A 72 -14.81 -18.44 -0.61
N LYS A 73 -14.49 -19.71 -0.91
CA LYS A 73 -13.32 -20.03 -1.77
C LYS A 73 -13.51 -19.54 -3.20
N ILE A 74 -14.72 -19.62 -3.75
CA ILE A 74 -15.06 -19.08 -5.08
C ILE A 74 -14.90 -17.55 -5.09
N LEU A 75 -15.43 -16.86 -4.08
CA LEU A 75 -15.30 -15.41 -3.96
C LEU A 75 -13.85 -14.97 -3.79
N ARG A 76 -13.07 -15.70 -2.98
CA ARG A 76 -11.64 -15.45 -2.81
C ARG A 76 -10.88 -15.62 -4.12
N PHE A 77 -11.15 -16.72 -4.84
CA PHE A 77 -10.59 -16.94 -6.19
C PHE A 77 -10.98 -15.80 -7.14
N GLY A 78 -12.25 -15.39 -7.15
CA GLY A 78 -12.75 -14.29 -7.99
C GLY A 78 -12.04 -12.97 -7.72
N ARG A 79 -11.85 -12.61 -6.45
CA ARG A 79 -11.08 -11.41 -6.06
C ARG A 79 -9.64 -11.46 -6.55
N ALA A 80 -8.96 -12.59 -6.35
CA ALA A 80 -7.59 -12.77 -6.84
C ALA A 80 -7.52 -12.71 -8.38
N ALA A 81 -8.49 -13.30 -9.07
CA ALA A 81 -8.56 -13.26 -10.52
C ALA A 81 -8.76 -11.83 -11.07
N VAL A 82 -9.62 -11.04 -10.43
CA VAL A 82 -9.80 -9.61 -10.77
C VAL A 82 -8.52 -8.84 -10.53
N ALA A 83 -7.82 -9.06 -9.40
CA ALA A 83 -6.55 -8.40 -9.10
C ALA A 83 -5.49 -8.69 -10.17
N VAL A 84 -5.32 -9.95 -10.56
CA VAL A 84 -4.38 -10.35 -11.64
C VAL A 84 -4.77 -9.72 -12.97
N ALA A 85 -6.05 -9.77 -13.34
CA ALA A 85 -6.54 -9.18 -14.60
C ALA A 85 -6.34 -7.66 -14.64
N THR A 86 -6.50 -6.99 -13.51
CA THR A 86 -6.32 -5.53 -13.38
C THR A 86 -4.86 -5.11 -13.58
N MET A 87 -3.90 -5.92 -13.14
CA MET A 87 -2.47 -5.64 -13.33
C MET A 87 -2.02 -5.79 -14.78
N ARG A 88 -2.57 -6.76 -15.52
CA ARG A 88 -2.10 -7.09 -16.87
C ARG A 88 -2.22 -5.93 -17.84
N GLY A 89 -1.12 -5.64 -18.54
CA GLY A 89 -1.03 -4.56 -19.53
C GLY A 89 -0.91 -3.17 -18.92
N LYS A 90 -0.88 -3.04 -17.59
CA LYS A 90 -0.54 -1.81 -16.89
C LYS A 90 0.97 -1.66 -16.77
N SER A 91 1.43 -0.59 -16.12
CA SER A 91 2.84 -0.39 -15.81
C SER A 91 3.10 -0.14 -14.33
N TYR A 92 4.33 -0.39 -13.91
CA TYR A 92 4.94 0.21 -12.74
C TYR A 92 5.81 1.39 -13.23
N LEU A 93 5.51 2.60 -12.75
CA LEU A 93 6.26 3.80 -13.11
C LEU A 93 7.36 4.08 -12.08
N GLN A 94 8.59 3.97 -12.51
CA GLN A 94 9.75 4.36 -11.73
C GLN A 94 10.07 5.83 -12.00
N ILE A 95 9.99 6.67 -10.96
CA ILE A 95 10.41 8.07 -11.01
C ILE A 95 11.75 8.19 -10.32
N GLY A 96 12.80 8.43 -11.09
CA GLY A 96 14.19 8.30 -10.65
C GLY A 96 14.72 6.89 -10.82
N SER A 97 15.57 6.43 -9.90
CA SER A 97 16.27 5.16 -9.99
C SER A 97 16.40 4.48 -8.62
N ILE A 98 17.53 3.84 -8.33
CA ILE A 98 17.80 3.18 -7.06
C ILE A 98 18.06 4.23 -5.97
N CYS A 99 17.26 4.19 -4.91
CA CYS A 99 17.42 5.05 -3.75
C CYS A 99 18.48 4.46 -2.80
N MET A 100 19.50 5.21 -2.46
CA MET A 100 20.52 4.90 -1.43
C MET A 100 21.09 3.45 -1.45
N GLY A 101 21.01 2.75 -2.57
CA GLY A 101 21.44 1.36 -2.70
C GLY A 101 20.49 0.34 -2.07
N ILE A 102 19.23 0.71 -1.81
CA ILE A 102 18.21 -0.21 -1.31
C ILE A 102 17.91 -1.26 -2.39
N ALA A 103 18.11 -2.54 -2.06
CA ALA A 103 17.91 -3.63 -3.01
C ALA A 103 16.47 -3.70 -3.58
N GLY A 104 15.47 -3.35 -2.78
CA GLY A 104 14.05 -3.31 -3.20
C GLY A 104 13.75 -2.24 -4.24
N SER A 105 14.57 -1.19 -4.37
CA SER A 105 14.43 -0.17 -5.41
C SER A 105 15.12 -0.53 -6.73
N SER A 106 15.85 -1.65 -6.79
CA SER A 106 16.36 -2.20 -8.03
C SER A 106 15.27 -2.99 -8.73
N ILE A 107 14.71 -2.40 -9.79
CA ILE A 107 13.60 -3.02 -10.52
C ILE A 107 14.09 -4.21 -11.34
N ASP A 108 13.30 -5.27 -11.38
CA ASP A 108 13.52 -6.44 -12.23
C ASP A 108 12.38 -6.53 -13.26
N PRO A 109 12.63 -6.10 -14.52
CA PRO A 109 11.60 -6.10 -15.56
C PRO A 109 11.09 -7.50 -15.86
N ASP A 110 11.95 -8.50 -15.93
CA ASP A 110 11.58 -9.88 -16.27
C ASP A 110 10.60 -10.44 -15.24
N PHE A 111 10.83 -10.15 -13.94
CA PHE A 111 9.88 -10.53 -12.90
C PHE A 111 8.53 -9.84 -13.07
N LEU A 112 8.51 -8.52 -13.29
CA LEU A 112 7.26 -7.76 -13.41
C LEU A 112 6.45 -8.18 -14.62
N GLU A 113 7.10 -8.41 -15.76
CA GLU A 113 6.43 -8.81 -16.99
C GLU A 113 5.97 -10.26 -16.96
N GLU A 114 6.82 -11.19 -16.55
CA GLU A 114 6.52 -12.63 -16.58
C GLU A 114 5.46 -13.02 -15.55
N TYR A 115 5.61 -12.55 -14.30
CA TYR A 115 4.73 -12.97 -13.20
C TYR A 115 3.49 -12.09 -13.07
N LEU A 116 3.60 -10.79 -13.33
CA LEU A 116 2.53 -9.83 -13.05
C LEU A 116 1.88 -9.26 -14.31
N GLY A 117 2.53 -9.38 -15.45
CA GLY A 117 2.08 -8.76 -16.69
C GLY A 117 2.16 -7.22 -16.66
N LEU A 118 3.04 -6.67 -15.83
CA LEU A 118 3.29 -5.25 -15.69
C LEU A 118 4.50 -4.83 -16.52
N ARG A 119 4.35 -3.79 -17.34
CA ARG A 119 5.51 -3.15 -17.97
C ARG A 119 6.26 -2.31 -16.98
N VAL A 120 7.56 -2.13 -17.20
CA VAL A 120 8.37 -1.14 -16.51
C VAL A 120 8.45 0.12 -17.33
N GLU A 121 8.04 1.24 -16.76
CA GLU A 121 8.22 2.57 -17.32
C GLU A 121 9.13 3.39 -16.40
N SER A 122 9.98 4.23 -16.94
CA SER A 122 10.90 5.07 -16.16
C SER A 122 10.84 6.50 -16.62
N VAL A 123 10.84 7.41 -15.66
CA VAL A 123 10.90 8.86 -15.85
C VAL A 123 12.01 9.41 -14.94
N ASP A 124 12.87 10.27 -15.47
CA ASP A 124 13.85 10.98 -14.67
C ASP A 124 13.15 12.01 -13.76
N GLU A 125 13.65 12.20 -12.54
CA GLU A 125 13.09 13.19 -11.61
C GLU A 125 13.08 14.62 -12.16
N VAL A 126 13.98 14.94 -13.08
CA VAL A 126 14.05 16.24 -13.76
C VAL A 126 12.78 16.56 -14.56
N GLU A 127 12.03 15.55 -14.99
CA GLU A 127 10.76 15.75 -15.69
C GLU A 127 9.72 16.47 -14.82
N ILE A 128 9.73 16.22 -13.51
CA ILE A 128 8.87 16.96 -12.57
C ILE A 128 9.25 18.45 -12.59
N ILE A 129 10.55 18.76 -12.54
CA ILE A 129 11.03 20.14 -12.57
C ILE A 129 10.68 20.82 -13.91
N ARG A 130 10.94 20.13 -15.03
CA ARG A 130 10.56 20.62 -16.36
C ARG A 130 9.08 20.97 -16.43
N ARG A 131 8.22 20.07 -15.97
CA ARG A 131 6.77 20.32 -15.96
C ARG A 131 6.37 21.50 -15.09
N MET A 132 7.01 21.68 -13.94
CA MET A 132 6.77 22.83 -13.07
C MET A 132 7.20 24.14 -13.74
N GLU A 133 8.40 24.19 -14.32
CA GLU A 133 8.99 25.37 -14.94
C GLU A 133 8.25 25.80 -16.22
N GLU A 134 7.82 24.83 -17.03
CA GLU A 134 7.09 25.07 -18.28
C GLU A 134 5.57 25.15 -18.08
N GLY A 135 5.06 25.00 -16.85
CA GLY A 135 3.62 25.05 -16.57
C GLY A 135 2.83 23.85 -17.14
N ILE A 136 3.45 22.67 -17.27
CA ILE A 136 2.83 21.46 -17.80
C ILE A 136 2.13 20.69 -16.68
N TYR A 137 1.06 21.24 -16.17
CA TYR A 137 0.14 20.65 -15.18
C TYR A 137 -1.23 21.29 -15.30
N ASP A 138 -2.26 20.63 -14.79
CA ASP A 138 -3.62 21.17 -14.73
C ASP A 138 -3.69 22.27 -13.67
N GLU A 139 -3.65 23.53 -14.13
CA GLU A 139 -3.69 24.71 -13.23
C GLU A 139 -4.97 24.74 -12.39
N ALA A 140 -6.13 24.35 -12.96
CA ALA A 140 -7.39 24.37 -12.25
C ALA A 140 -7.42 23.32 -11.13
N GLU A 141 -6.91 22.13 -11.40
CA GLU A 141 -6.74 21.06 -10.42
C GLU A 141 -5.76 21.49 -9.33
N TYR A 142 -4.61 22.05 -9.69
CA TYR A 142 -3.63 22.56 -8.75
C TYR A 142 -4.23 23.62 -7.82
N GLN A 143 -4.95 24.61 -8.33
CA GLN A 143 -5.55 25.67 -7.53
C GLN A 143 -6.60 25.10 -6.54
N LYS A 144 -7.39 24.13 -6.98
CA LYS A 144 -8.35 23.43 -6.14
C LYS A 144 -7.66 22.65 -5.02
N ALA A 145 -6.62 21.90 -5.37
CA ALA A 145 -5.81 21.14 -4.42
C ALA A 145 -5.13 22.05 -3.40
N TYR A 146 -4.50 23.11 -3.87
CA TYR A 146 -3.78 24.05 -3.01
C TYR A 146 -4.71 24.79 -2.03
N LYS A 147 -5.89 25.22 -2.50
CA LYS A 147 -6.91 25.80 -1.63
C LYS A 147 -7.33 24.82 -0.53
N TRP A 148 -7.60 23.56 -0.91
CA TRP A 148 -7.97 22.53 0.06
C TRP A 148 -6.86 22.29 1.09
N VAL A 149 -5.60 22.25 0.65
CA VAL A 149 -4.44 22.11 1.55
C VAL A 149 -4.38 23.25 2.56
N LYS A 150 -4.56 24.49 2.13
CA LYS A 150 -4.55 25.66 3.03
C LYS A 150 -5.69 25.64 4.06
N GLU A 151 -6.82 25.03 3.71
CA GLU A 151 -8.00 24.95 4.58
C GLU A 151 -7.92 23.74 5.54
N ASN A 152 -7.26 22.66 5.14
CA ASN A 152 -7.37 21.35 5.82
C ASN A 152 -6.04 20.83 6.39
N CYS A 153 -4.90 21.20 5.83
CA CYS A 153 -3.61 20.72 6.30
C CYS A 153 -3.03 21.62 7.39
N LYS A 154 -3.24 21.24 8.65
CA LYS A 154 -2.70 21.97 9.80
C LYS A 154 -1.21 21.72 9.95
N GLU A 155 -0.40 22.78 9.98
CA GLU A 155 1.02 22.66 10.25
C GLU A 155 1.27 22.18 11.70
N ALA A 156 2.15 21.21 11.87
CA ALA A 156 2.64 20.75 13.16
C ALA A 156 3.78 21.65 13.64
N PHE A 157 4.30 21.37 14.84
CA PHE A 157 5.46 22.07 15.35
C PHE A 157 6.67 21.84 14.44
N ASP A 158 7.46 22.90 14.27
CA ASP A 158 8.72 22.87 13.54
C ASP A 158 9.87 22.52 14.50
N LYS A 159 10.45 21.33 14.35
CA LYS A 159 11.56 20.87 15.18
C LYS A 159 12.92 21.47 14.80
N ASN A 160 12.97 22.18 13.67
CA ASN A 160 14.23 22.72 13.15
C ASN A 160 14.81 23.78 14.09
N PRO A 161 16.11 23.73 14.38
CA PRO A 161 16.80 24.84 15.04
C PRO A 161 16.62 26.14 14.25
N GLU A 162 16.61 27.27 14.94
CA GLU A 162 16.33 28.58 14.36
C GLU A 162 17.21 28.90 13.13
N PHE A 163 18.48 28.50 13.16
CA PHE A 163 19.46 28.81 12.09
C PHE A 163 19.24 28.03 10.78
N VAL A 164 18.42 26.96 10.77
CA VAL A 164 18.03 26.22 9.55
C VAL A 164 16.54 26.26 9.30
N ARG A 165 15.77 26.89 10.19
CA ARG A 165 14.32 27.01 10.06
C ARG A 165 13.96 27.90 8.87
N LYS A 166 13.07 27.40 8.02
CA LYS A 166 12.54 28.17 6.90
C LYS A 166 11.59 29.28 7.39
N SER A 167 11.63 30.42 6.71
CA SER A 167 10.65 31.49 6.90
C SER A 167 9.27 31.07 6.42
N ASP A 168 8.22 31.79 6.83
CA ASP A 168 6.85 31.50 6.38
C ASP A 168 6.71 31.60 4.86
N GLU A 169 7.42 32.53 4.21
CA GLU A 169 7.47 32.63 2.75
C GLU A 169 8.12 31.40 2.10
N GLN A 170 9.18 30.87 2.68
CA GLN A 170 9.83 29.66 2.18
C GLN A 170 8.96 28.42 2.38
N LYS A 171 8.28 28.32 3.52
CA LYS A 171 7.31 27.26 3.81
C LYS A 171 6.13 27.30 2.85
N GLU A 172 5.66 28.49 2.50
CA GLU A 172 4.59 28.68 1.51
C GLU A 172 5.02 28.18 0.12
N LYS A 173 6.27 28.45 -0.29
CA LYS A 173 6.85 27.93 -1.52
C LYS A 173 6.96 26.39 -1.49
N ASP A 174 7.32 25.82 -0.34
CA ASP A 174 7.34 24.37 -0.17
C ASP A 174 5.95 23.75 -0.36
N TRP A 175 4.89 24.34 0.21
CA TRP A 175 3.51 23.90 -0.02
C TRP A 175 3.11 23.96 -1.48
N GLN A 176 3.37 25.08 -2.15
CA GLN A 176 3.08 25.23 -3.58
C GLN A 176 3.81 24.16 -4.41
N PHE A 177 5.07 23.92 -4.10
CA PHE A 177 5.89 22.93 -4.79
C PHE A 177 5.36 21.51 -4.58
N THR A 178 5.13 21.09 -3.34
CA THR A 178 4.71 19.71 -3.04
C THR A 178 3.33 19.38 -3.60
N VAL A 179 2.40 20.35 -3.62
CA VAL A 179 1.07 20.18 -4.23
C VAL A 179 1.18 20.04 -5.77
N LYS A 180 1.99 20.90 -6.42
CA LYS A 180 2.26 20.76 -7.87
C LYS A 180 2.90 19.41 -8.18
N MET A 181 3.93 19.04 -7.43
CA MET A 181 4.60 17.75 -7.58
C MET A 181 3.61 16.57 -7.53
N MET A 182 2.70 16.59 -6.57
CA MET A 182 1.69 15.55 -6.46
C MET A 182 0.75 15.50 -7.69
N CYS A 183 0.27 16.65 -8.18
CA CYS A 183 -0.54 16.72 -9.40
C CYS A 183 0.24 16.16 -10.62
N ILE A 184 1.51 16.56 -10.76
CA ILE A 184 2.37 16.09 -11.86
C ILE A 184 2.61 14.57 -11.77
N ILE A 185 2.89 14.03 -10.59
CA ILE A 185 3.07 12.57 -10.42
C ILE A 185 1.78 11.82 -10.81
N LYS A 186 0.61 12.31 -10.39
CA LYS A 186 -0.68 11.74 -10.78
C LYS A 186 -0.85 11.76 -12.31
N ASP A 187 -0.50 12.86 -12.97
CA ASP A 187 -0.58 13.01 -14.42
C ASP A 187 0.43 12.10 -15.14
N LEU A 188 1.64 11.94 -14.63
CA LEU A 188 2.61 10.98 -15.14
C LEU A 188 2.07 9.53 -15.08
N MET A 189 1.38 9.17 -14.00
CA MET A 189 0.78 7.84 -13.89
C MET A 189 -0.36 7.60 -14.88
N ASN A 190 -1.32 8.51 -14.96
CA ASN A 190 -2.61 8.29 -15.62
C ASN A 190 -2.75 8.99 -16.98
N GLY A 191 -1.96 10.03 -17.21
CA GLY A 191 -2.24 11.04 -18.23
C GLY A 191 -3.28 12.06 -17.74
N ASN A 192 -3.34 13.20 -18.45
CA ASN A 192 -4.30 14.26 -18.16
C ASN A 192 -4.61 15.06 -19.43
N LYS A 193 -5.88 15.04 -19.86
CA LYS A 193 -6.34 15.75 -21.06
C LYS A 193 -6.49 17.26 -20.86
N ASN A 194 -6.44 17.72 -19.61
CA ASN A 194 -6.58 19.13 -19.24
C ASN A 194 -5.23 19.86 -19.19
N LEU A 195 -4.15 19.22 -19.59
CA LEU A 195 -2.85 19.88 -19.72
C LEU A 195 -2.93 20.99 -20.79
N PRO A 196 -2.03 21.99 -20.75
CA PRO A 196 -2.01 23.07 -21.74
C PRO A 196 -1.95 22.56 -23.18
N GLU A 197 -2.56 23.31 -24.11
CA GLU A 197 -2.52 23.02 -25.55
C GLU A 197 -1.07 22.93 -26.04
N GLY A 198 -0.81 21.99 -26.97
CA GLY A 198 0.53 21.72 -27.50
C GLY A 198 1.37 20.79 -26.60
N ARG A 199 0.72 20.10 -25.66
CA ARG A 199 1.35 19.11 -24.75
C ARG A 199 0.75 17.71 -24.90
N GLU A 200 0.41 17.31 -26.11
CA GLU A 200 -0.31 16.06 -26.41
C GLU A 200 0.48 14.82 -25.96
N GLU A 201 1.81 14.85 -26.01
CA GLU A 201 2.66 13.74 -25.53
C GLU A 201 2.56 13.58 -24.02
N GLU A 202 2.64 14.70 -23.28
CA GLU A 202 2.53 14.69 -21.83
C GLU A 202 1.12 14.32 -21.32
N MET A 203 0.09 14.53 -22.15
CA MET A 203 -1.30 14.17 -21.83
C MET A 203 -1.52 12.65 -21.76
N VAL A 204 -0.68 11.83 -22.37
CA VAL A 204 -0.88 10.37 -22.44
C VAL A 204 -0.64 9.69 -21.10
N GLY A 205 0.40 10.07 -20.37
CA GLY A 205 0.86 9.37 -19.15
C GLY A 205 1.41 7.98 -19.44
N HIS A 206 1.68 7.22 -18.39
CA HIS A 206 2.34 5.91 -18.47
C HIS A 206 1.41 4.71 -18.23
N ASN A 207 0.10 4.91 -18.08
CA ASN A 207 -0.87 3.86 -17.73
C ASN A 207 -0.45 3.05 -16.48
N ALA A 208 0.10 3.76 -15.50
CA ALA A 208 0.69 3.15 -14.31
C ALA A 208 -0.36 2.81 -13.25
N ILE A 209 -0.35 1.58 -12.76
CA ILE A 209 -1.17 1.11 -11.65
C ILE A 209 -0.46 1.28 -10.29
N ALA A 210 0.85 1.38 -10.32
CA ALA A 210 1.71 1.69 -9.20
C ALA A 210 2.92 2.49 -9.68
N ALA A 211 3.49 3.28 -8.80
CA ALA A 211 4.70 4.05 -9.03
C ALA A 211 5.58 4.05 -7.79
N GLY A 212 6.82 4.48 -7.95
CA GLY A 212 7.73 4.78 -6.87
C GLY A 212 8.52 6.04 -7.16
N PHE A 213 8.80 6.82 -6.13
CA PHE A 213 9.61 8.02 -6.22
C PHE A 213 10.94 7.83 -5.48
N GLN A 214 12.06 8.01 -6.18
CA GLN A 214 13.39 7.78 -5.61
C GLN A 214 13.67 8.67 -4.39
N GLY A 215 13.50 9.99 -4.54
CA GLY A 215 13.65 10.99 -3.49
C GLY A 215 15.07 11.11 -2.96
N GLN A 216 15.36 10.38 -1.93
CA GLN A 216 16.64 10.51 -1.17
C GLN A 216 17.86 9.96 -1.96
N ARG A 217 19.00 10.68 -2.02
CA ARG A 217 19.26 11.97 -1.37
C ARG A 217 19.31 13.11 -2.37
N GLN A 218 19.58 12.80 -3.65
CA GLN A 218 19.86 13.82 -4.66
C GLN A 218 18.73 14.83 -4.74
N TRP A 219 17.49 14.36 -4.80
CA TRP A 219 16.32 15.23 -4.83
C TRP A 219 16.17 16.07 -3.55
N THR A 220 16.14 15.42 -2.39
CA THR A 220 15.81 16.08 -1.11
C THR A 220 16.94 17.00 -0.60
N ASP A 221 18.11 16.96 -1.21
CA ASP A 221 19.17 17.95 -0.94
C ASP A 221 18.88 19.32 -1.62
N PHE A 222 18.02 19.35 -2.64
CA PHE A 222 17.76 20.56 -3.44
C PHE A 222 16.29 20.97 -3.49
N TYR A 223 15.37 20.00 -3.48
CA TYR A 223 13.93 20.23 -3.64
C TYR A 223 13.14 19.71 -2.43
N PRO A 224 11.92 20.24 -2.20
CA PRO A 224 11.03 19.69 -1.19
C PRO A 224 10.80 18.19 -1.38
N ASN A 225 10.69 17.46 -0.24
CA ASN A 225 10.47 16.02 -0.25
C ASN A 225 9.13 15.61 -0.90
N ALA A 226 9.00 14.33 -1.20
CA ALA A 226 7.79 13.77 -1.81
C ALA A 226 6.73 13.34 -0.79
N ASP A 227 6.97 13.51 0.51
CA ASP A 227 6.15 12.95 1.58
C ASP A 227 4.67 13.33 1.47
N PHE A 228 4.38 14.59 1.10
CA PHE A 228 3.01 15.04 0.87
C PHE A 228 2.36 14.29 -0.31
N ALA A 229 3.07 14.15 -1.43
CA ALA A 229 2.58 13.47 -2.61
C ALA A 229 2.34 11.97 -2.32
N GLU A 230 3.29 11.32 -1.66
CA GLU A 230 3.19 9.92 -1.26
C GLU A 230 2.04 9.69 -0.28
N ALA A 231 1.92 10.51 0.76
CA ALA A 231 0.82 10.39 1.72
C ALA A 231 -0.54 10.57 1.05
N MET A 232 -0.73 11.65 0.29
CA MET A 232 -2.02 11.97 -0.32
C MET A 232 -2.40 11.01 -1.44
N LEU A 233 -1.46 10.60 -2.30
CA LEU A 233 -1.78 9.66 -3.38
C LEU A 233 -2.14 8.26 -2.83
N ASN A 234 -1.51 7.80 -1.76
CA ASN A 234 -1.85 6.54 -1.11
C ASN A 234 -3.14 6.60 -0.25
N THR A 235 -3.68 7.79 0.02
CA THR A 235 -4.92 8.00 0.80
C THR A 235 -6.17 7.73 -0.05
N SER A 236 -7.28 7.32 0.57
CA SER A 236 -8.55 7.00 -0.07
C SER A 236 -9.40 8.22 -0.50
N PHE A 237 -8.88 9.41 -0.35
CA PHE A 237 -9.56 10.65 -0.72
C PHE A 237 -8.59 11.74 -1.17
N ASP A 238 -9.12 12.79 -1.77
CA ASP A 238 -8.44 14.05 -2.02
C ASP A 238 -9.45 15.23 -1.93
N TRP A 239 -9.11 16.38 -2.47
CA TRP A 239 -9.98 17.58 -2.53
C TRP A 239 -11.25 17.40 -3.38
N ASN A 240 -11.39 16.28 -4.08
CA ASN A 240 -12.61 15.91 -4.82
C ASN A 240 -13.51 14.95 -4.04
N GLY A 241 -13.11 14.54 -2.84
CA GLY A 241 -13.81 13.55 -2.01
C GLY A 241 -13.16 12.17 -2.06
N ALA A 242 -13.91 11.14 -1.68
CA ALA A 242 -13.43 9.76 -1.68
C ALA A 242 -13.08 9.28 -3.10
N ARG A 243 -11.96 8.57 -3.23
CA ARG A 243 -11.47 8.01 -4.49
C ARG A 243 -10.65 6.75 -4.28
N GLU A 244 -10.48 5.98 -5.33
CA GLU A 244 -9.52 4.88 -5.32
C GLU A 244 -8.11 5.38 -5.03
N PRO A 245 -7.40 4.82 -4.01
CA PRO A 245 -6.02 5.22 -3.70
C PRO A 245 -5.07 4.80 -4.83
N TYR A 246 -4.09 5.63 -5.08
CA TYR A 246 -2.93 5.27 -5.89
C TYR A 246 -1.98 4.40 -5.09
N ILE A 247 -0.94 3.89 -5.74
CA ILE A 247 0.24 3.32 -5.08
C ILE A 247 1.44 4.14 -5.51
N LEU A 248 2.03 4.85 -4.56
CA LEU A 248 3.29 5.57 -4.74
C LEU A 248 4.24 5.13 -3.61
N ALA A 249 5.22 4.31 -3.98
CA ALA A 249 6.17 3.74 -3.03
C ALA A 249 7.26 4.76 -2.68
N THR A 250 7.51 4.95 -1.40
CA THR A 250 8.61 5.74 -0.89
C THR A 250 9.96 5.12 -1.33
N GLU A 251 10.95 5.98 -1.59
CA GLU A 251 12.31 5.56 -1.96
C GLU A 251 12.37 4.65 -3.19
N ASN A 252 11.32 4.72 -4.03
CA ASN A 252 11.14 3.82 -5.17
C ASN A 252 11.35 2.33 -4.82
N ASP A 253 10.99 1.93 -3.58
CA ASP A 253 11.05 0.51 -3.21
C ASP A 253 9.98 -0.28 -3.97
N VAL A 254 10.35 -0.75 -5.15
CA VAL A 254 9.48 -1.44 -6.11
C VAL A 254 8.83 -2.66 -5.48
N LEU A 255 9.60 -3.46 -4.74
CA LEU A 255 9.08 -4.69 -4.13
C LEU A 255 8.05 -4.40 -3.04
N ASN A 256 8.22 -3.29 -2.31
CA ASN A 256 7.21 -2.83 -1.36
C ASN A 256 6.00 -2.21 -2.08
N GLY A 257 6.21 -1.43 -3.13
CA GLY A 257 5.14 -0.89 -3.98
C GLY A 257 4.26 -2.00 -4.58
N ILE A 258 4.86 -3.08 -5.06
CA ILE A 258 4.11 -4.27 -5.53
C ILE A 258 3.39 -4.97 -4.37
N SER A 259 4.00 -5.04 -3.18
CA SER A 259 3.32 -5.57 -1.99
C SER A 259 2.07 -4.75 -1.65
N MET A 260 2.17 -3.41 -1.67
CA MET A 260 1.03 -2.50 -1.49
C MET A 260 -0.02 -2.70 -2.58
N LEU A 261 0.39 -2.85 -3.85
CA LEU A 261 -0.51 -3.08 -4.98
C LEU A 261 -1.31 -4.37 -4.79
N PHE A 262 -0.68 -5.48 -4.38
CA PHE A 262 -1.39 -6.73 -4.10
C PHE A 262 -2.48 -6.54 -3.05
N MET A 263 -2.14 -5.90 -1.94
CA MET A 263 -3.11 -5.71 -0.86
C MET A 263 -4.22 -4.72 -1.24
N LYS A 264 -3.90 -3.65 -1.96
CA LYS A 264 -4.90 -2.73 -2.50
C LYS A 264 -5.91 -3.47 -3.38
N LEU A 265 -5.44 -4.25 -4.35
CA LEU A 265 -6.30 -4.96 -5.30
C LEU A 265 -7.13 -6.07 -4.65
N LEU A 266 -6.60 -6.71 -3.60
CA LEU A 266 -7.33 -7.76 -2.86
C LEU A 266 -8.35 -7.19 -1.87
N THR A 267 -8.11 -6.01 -1.33
CA THR A 267 -8.90 -5.45 -0.22
C THR A 267 -9.69 -4.20 -0.58
N ASN A 268 -9.38 -3.55 -1.71
CA ASN A 268 -9.92 -2.23 -2.09
C ASN A 268 -9.68 -1.14 -1.02
N ARG A 269 -8.62 -1.29 -0.21
CA ARG A 269 -8.26 -0.37 0.86
C ARG A 269 -6.95 0.35 0.56
N PRO A 270 -6.78 1.58 1.07
CA PRO A 270 -5.47 2.24 1.08
C PRO A 270 -4.45 1.43 1.86
N GLN A 271 -3.19 1.54 1.48
CA GLN A 271 -2.10 0.74 2.03
C GLN A 271 -1.04 1.64 2.67
N MET A 272 -0.49 1.16 3.78
CA MET A 272 0.66 1.80 4.42
C MET A 272 1.95 1.32 3.76
N PHE A 273 2.81 2.26 3.39
CA PHE A 273 4.23 1.99 3.29
C PHE A 273 4.84 2.20 4.69
N ALA A 274 5.58 1.23 5.22
CA ALA A 274 6.18 1.37 6.53
C ALA A 274 7.51 0.62 6.65
N ASP A 275 8.48 1.26 7.28
CA ASP A 275 9.70 0.63 7.73
C ASP A 275 9.46 -0.13 9.03
N VAL A 276 10.01 -1.32 9.14
CA VAL A 276 10.19 -2.01 10.42
C VAL A 276 11.36 -1.37 11.15
N ARG A 277 11.08 -0.39 12.00
CA ARG A 277 12.12 0.42 12.64
C ARG A 277 12.76 -0.28 13.84
N THR A 278 11.95 -0.81 14.76
CA THR A 278 12.45 -1.34 16.04
C THR A 278 11.44 -2.32 16.62
N TYR A 279 11.92 -3.41 17.21
CA TYR A 279 11.12 -4.26 18.07
C TYR A 279 11.25 -3.82 19.54
N TRP A 280 10.12 -3.63 20.19
CA TRP A 280 10.02 -3.30 21.62
C TRP A 280 9.54 -4.51 22.42
N SER A 281 10.47 -5.18 23.13
CA SER A 281 10.09 -6.23 24.08
C SER A 281 9.38 -5.64 25.30
N PRO A 282 8.64 -6.46 26.07
CA PRO A 282 8.03 -6.02 27.32
C PRO A 282 9.05 -5.38 28.28
N GLU A 283 10.23 -5.98 28.40
CA GLU A 283 11.32 -5.50 29.26
C GLU A 283 11.88 -4.15 28.79
N ALA A 284 12.10 -4.01 27.48
CA ALA A 284 12.58 -2.76 26.90
C ALA A 284 11.57 -1.63 27.08
N THR A 285 10.28 -1.93 26.90
CA THR A 285 9.19 -0.97 27.10
C THR A 285 9.11 -0.53 28.55
N LYS A 286 9.11 -1.47 29.50
CA LYS A 286 9.10 -1.17 30.94
C LYS A 286 10.31 -0.33 31.35
N LYS A 287 11.51 -0.69 30.88
CA LYS A 287 12.74 0.06 31.16
C LYS A 287 12.70 1.49 30.65
N ALA A 288 12.13 1.69 29.43
CA ALA A 288 12.12 3.00 28.77
C ALA A 288 11.02 3.93 29.30
N THR A 289 9.87 3.38 29.69
CA THR A 289 8.64 4.14 29.94
C THR A 289 8.08 3.96 31.34
N GLY A 290 8.42 2.88 32.03
CA GLY A 290 7.79 2.41 33.27
C GLY A 290 6.50 1.62 33.06
N TYR A 291 6.02 1.47 31.84
CA TYR A 291 4.76 0.82 31.49
C TYR A 291 4.93 -0.69 31.28
N GLU A 292 4.05 -1.48 31.87
CA GLU A 292 3.94 -2.92 31.58
C GLU A 292 2.91 -3.15 30.49
N LEU A 293 3.29 -3.90 29.45
CA LEU A 293 2.41 -4.18 28.32
C LEU A 293 1.18 -4.96 28.75
N GLU A 294 0.05 -4.61 28.18
CA GLU A 294 -1.26 -5.22 28.38
C GLU A 294 -1.87 -5.63 27.04
N GLY A 295 -3.02 -6.32 27.06
CA GLY A 295 -3.80 -6.69 25.88
C GLY A 295 -2.98 -7.36 24.79
N LYS A 296 -3.24 -6.97 23.55
CA LYS A 296 -2.60 -7.53 22.34
C LYS A 296 -1.08 -7.43 22.35
N ALA A 297 -0.53 -6.31 22.83
CA ALA A 297 0.92 -6.13 22.91
C ALA A 297 1.58 -7.10 23.88
N LYS A 298 0.90 -7.44 25.01
CA LYS A 298 1.37 -8.46 25.94
C LYS A 298 1.26 -9.86 25.36
N GLU A 299 0.14 -10.19 24.72
CA GLU A 299 -0.10 -11.47 24.06
C GLU A 299 0.94 -11.72 22.96
N GLY A 300 1.25 -10.71 22.14
CA GLY A 300 2.26 -10.74 21.10
C GLY A 300 3.71 -10.59 21.58
N LYS A 301 3.92 -10.55 22.92
CA LYS A 301 5.24 -10.43 23.59
C LYS A 301 6.03 -9.20 23.18
N GLY A 302 5.35 -8.10 22.94
CA GLY A 302 5.95 -6.84 22.50
C GLY A 302 5.27 -6.29 21.26
N PHE A 303 5.89 -5.30 20.65
CA PHE A 303 5.38 -4.68 19.42
C PHE A 303 6.53 -4.17 18.55
N ILE A 304 6.23 -4.01 17.28
CA ILE A 304 7.12 -3.44 16.27
C ILE A 304 6.74 -1.96 16.11
N HIS A 305 7.74 -1.10 16.07
CA HIS A 305 7.60 0.28 15.66
C HIS A 305 7.63 0.34 14.14
N LEU A 306 6.49 0.62 13.55
CA LEU A 306 6.34 0.91 12.12
C LEU A 306 6.33 2.42 11.93
N ILE A 307 7.17 2.90 11.02
CA ILE A 307 7.31 4.30 10.70
C ILE A 307 7.69 4.44 9.21
N ASN A 308 7.21 5.47 8.57
CA ASN A 308 7.74 5.88 7.27
C ASN A 308 8.45 7.23 7.43
N SER A 309 9.32 7.57 6.50
CA SER A 309 10.11 8.82 6.52
C SER A 309 9.29 10.09 6.24
N GLY A 310 8.06 10.14 6.72
CA GLY A 310 7.16 11.28 6.65
C GLY A 310 5.97 11.12 5.72
N ALA A 311 5.84 9.95 5.08
CA ALA A 311 4.75 9.66 4.17
C ALA A 311 3.97 8.43 4.63
N CYS A 312 2.67 8.59 4.90
CA CYS A 312 1.76 7.48 5.15
C CYS A 312 0.34 7.91 4.79
N CYS A 313 -0.47 7.00 4.23
CA CYS A 313 -1.87 7.29 3.96
C CYS A 313 -2.60 7.72 5.23
N LEU A 314 -3.44 8.75 5.13
CA LEU A 314 -4.14 9.33 6.28
C LEU A 314 -5.13 8.34 6.91
N ASP A 315 -5.60 7.37 6.14
CA ASP A 315 -6.50 6.30 6.59
C ASP A 315 -5.92 5.47 7.75
N ALA A 316 -4.59 5.42 7.85
CA ALA A 316 -3.89 4.68 8.90
C ALA A 316 -3.90 5.37 10.28
N CYS A 317 -4.47 6.57 10.42
CA CYS A 317 -4.55 7.29 11.70
C CYS A 317 -5.37 6.54 12.77
N GLY A 318 -6.29 5.63 12.36
CA GLY A 318 -7.09 4.82 13.27
C GLY A 318 -8.33 5.51 13.87
N GLU A 319 -8.70 6.70 13.35
CA GLU A 319 -9.86 7.46 13.85
C GLU A 319 -11.18 7.07 13.20
N VAL A 320 -11.14 6.38 12.07
CA VAL A 320 -12.35 5.83 11.43
C VAL A 320 -12.77 4.56 12.15
N LYS A 321 -14.07 4.42 12.39
CA LYS A 321 -14.65 3.28 13.13
C LYS A 321 -15.65 2.54 12.27
N ASP A 322 -15.75 1.22 12.50
CA ASP A 322 -16.84 0.39 11.97
C ASP A 322 -18.14 0.58 12.78
N GLU A 323 -19.18 -0.12 12.39
CA GLU A 323 -20.48 -0.10 13.06
C GLU A 323 -20.46 -0.59 14.53
N ASN A 324 -19.41 -1.34 14.90
CA ASN A 324 -19.19 -1.85 16.26
C ASN A 324 -18.27 -0.94 17.10
N GLY A 325 -17.80 0.16 16.51
CA GLY A 325 -16.88 1.10 17.17
C GLY A 325 -15.41 0.69 17.13
N ASN A 326 -15.04 -0.37 16.41
CA ASN A 326 -13.65 -0.77 16.22
C ASN A 326 -12.96 0.10 15.17
N GLY A 327 -11.68 0.37 15.37
CA GLY A 327 -10.87 1.04 14.35
C GLY A 327 -10.81 0.23 13.07
N VAL A 328 -10.93 0.91 11.92
CA VAL A 328 -10.92 0.25 10.61
C VAL A 328 -10.35 1.15 9.53
N ILE A 329 -9.64 0.56 8.58
CA ILE A 329 -9.39 1.17 7.27
C ILE A 329 -10.46 0.64 6.32
N LYS A 330 -11.37 1.51 5.86
CA LYS A 330 -12.49 1.13 5.00
C LYS A 330 -12.05 0.85 3.56
N GLU A 331 -12.84 0.08 2.83
CA GLU A 331 -12.77 0.09 1.37
C GLU A 331 -13.03 1.52 0.87
N TRP A 332 -12.23 1.98 -0.09
CA TRP A 332 -12.23 3.38 -0.52
C TRP A 332 -13.63 3.91 -0.94
N TYR A 333 -14.47 3.06 -1.54
CA TYR A 333 -15.82 3.42 -1.97
C TYR A 333 -16.84 3.52 -0.82
N ASN A 334 -16.47 3.09 0.40
CA ASN A 334 -17.26 3.19 1.63
C ASN A 334 -16.80 4.35 2.53
N VAL A 335 -15.81 5.12 2.10
CA VAL A 335 -15.31 6.28 2.83
C VAL A 335 -16.30 7.43 2.69
N THR A 336 -16.71 8.01 3.81
CA THR A 336 -17.68 9.12 3.88
C THR A 336 -16.98 10.47 4.12
N GLU A 337 -17.69 11.57 3.92
CA GLU A 337 -17.19 12.91 4.24
C GLU A 337 -16.83 13.05 5.73
N ASP A 338 -17.57 12.40 6.63
CA ASP A 338 -17.25 12.38 8.07
C ASP A 338 -15.95 11.61 8.35
N ASP A 339 -15.71 10.50 7.65
CA ASP A 339 -14.45 9.77 7.74
C ASP A 339 -13.27 10.62 7.24
N ILE A 340 -13.43 11.30 6.10
CA ILE A 340 -12.43 12.23 5.54
C ILE A 340 -12.08 13.31 6.56
N LYS A 341 -13.10 13.91 7.17
CA LYS A 341 -12.91 14.93 8.20
C LYS A 341 -12.11 14.40 9.39
N LYS A 342 -12.45 13.21 9.91
CA LYS A 342 -11.73 12.58 11.04
C LYS A 342 -10.27 12.32 10.70
N MET A 343 -9.99 11.75 9.52
CA MET A 343 -8.62 11.48 9.07
C MET A 343 -7.80 12.76 8.90
N THR A 344 -8.41 13.80 8.33
CA THR A 344 -7.78 15.11 8.14
C THR A 344 -7.51 15.80 9.48
N GLU A 345 -8.46 15.77 10.42
CA GLU A 345 -8.30 16.38 11.75
C GLU A 345 -7.25 15.66 12.61
N ALA A 346 -7.09 14.35 12.44
CA ALA A 346 -6.10 13.53 13.16
C ALA A 346 -4.68 13.70 12.63
N THR A 347 -4.53 14.21 11.40
CA THR A 347 -3.23 14.37 10.73
C THR A 347 -2.78 15.82 10.82
N THR A 348 -1.53 16.02 11.21
CA THR A 348 -0.83 17.31 11.12
C THR A 348 0.34 17.19 10.15
N TRP A 349 0.84 18.31 9.65
CA TRP A 349 1.92 18.33 8.66
C TRP A 349 3.13 19.03 9.27
N ALA A 350 4.18 18.27 9.52
CA ALA A 350 5.39 18.78 10.12
C ALA A 350 6.37 19.25 9.04
N PRO A 351 6.94 20.45 9.17
CA PRO A 351 8.06 20.86 8.33
C PRO A 351 9.18 19.80 8.41
N ALA A 352 9.74 19.46 7.24
CA ALA A 352 10.81 18.48 7.16
C ALA A 352 12.03 18.90 7.98
N ASP A 353 12.85 17.91 8.38
CA ASP A 353 14.13 18.17 9.00
C ASP A 353 15.11 18.79 7.98
N ASN A 354 15.27 20.10 8.02
CA ASN A 354 16.09 20.83 7.07
C ASN A 354 17.61 20.53 7.20
N GLY A 355 18.01 19.83 8.25
CA GLY A 355 19.36 19.29 8.38
C GLY A 355 19.58 18.03 7.54
N TYR A 356 18.53 17.28 7.29
CA TYR A 356 18.51 16.04 6.50
C TYR A 356 17.87 16.24 5.13
N PHE A 357 16.63 16.81 5.08
CA PHE A 357 15.91 17.19 3.86
C PHE A 357 16.14 18.68 3.57
N ARG A 358 17.31 19.03 3.04
CA ARG A 358 17.72 20.43 2.83
C ARG A 358 16.80 21.22 1.92
N GLY A 359 16.17 20.53 0.96
CA GLY A 359 15.15 21.11 0.08
C GLY A 359 13.85 21.50 0.82
N GLY A 360 13.59 20.91 1.99
CA GLY A 360 12.40 21.16 2.79
C GLY A 360 11.25 20.22 2.45
N GLY A 361 10.02 20.74 2.56
CA GLY A 361 8.78 19.98 2.36
C GLY A 361 8.06 19.70 3.68
N TYR A 362 7.08 18.79 3.63
CA TYR A 362 6.22 18.47 4.76
C TYR A 362 6.00 16.98 4.89
N SER A 363 6.07 16.50 6.13
CA SER A 363 5.79 15.12 6.50
C SER A 363 4.40 14.99 7.10
N SER A 364 3.62 13.98 6.73
CA SER A 364 2.39 13.64 7.45
C SER A 364 2.75 13.18 8.86
N ARG A 365 2.00 13.65 9.85
CA ARG A 365 2.27 13.33 11.25
C ARG A 365 0.98 12.93 11.95
N PHE A 366 0.91 11.68 12.35
CA PHE A 366 -0.13 11.13 13.21
C PHE A 366 0.42 9.93 14.00
N LEU A 367 -0.33 9.51 15.02
CA LEU A 367 -0.15 8.25 15.70
C LEU A 367 -1.40 7.39 15.45
N THR A 368 -1.22 6.16 15.01
CA THR A 368 -2.36 5.23 14.89
C THR A 368 -2.94 4.93 16.27
N ARG A 369 -4.19 5.35 16.51
CA ARG A 369 -4.85 5.32 17.84
C ARG A 369 -5.94 4.25 17.94
N ALA A 370 -5.79 3.13 17.28
CA ALA A 370 -6.77 2.05 17.32
C ALA A 370 -6.09 0.69 17.27
N GLU A 371 -6.70 -0.30 17.93
CA GLU A 371 -6.38 -1.70 17.67
C GLU A 371 -7.18 -2.14 16.43
N MET A 372 -6.47 -2.42 15.34
CA MET A 372 -7.03 -2.87 14.08
C MET A 372 -6.36 -4.17 13.65
N PRO A 373 -7.09 -5.17 13.13
CA PRO A 373 -6.47 -6.28 12.41
C PRO A 373 -5.62 -5.73 11.27
N ALA A 374 -4.39 -6.20 11.16
CA ALA A 374 -3.46 -5.76 10.12
C ALA A 374 -2.61 -6.91 9.62
N THR A 375 -2.33 -6.92 8.32
CA THR A 375 -1.44 -7.87 7.68
C THR A 375 -0.25 -7.13 7.10
N MET A 376 0.94 -7.41 7.60
CA MET A 376 2.17 -6.96 6.97
C MET A 376 2.58 -7.95 5.89
N ILE A 377 2.95 -7.45 4.72
CA ILE A 377 3.53 -8.28 3.66
C ILE A 377 4.78 -7.63 3.10
N ARG A 378 5.68 -8.48 2.61
CA ARG A 378 6.86 -8.05 1.86
C ARG A 378 7.14 -9.05 0.75
N LEU A 379 7.17 -8.57 -0.48
CA LEU A 379 7.67 -9.33 -1.62
C LEU A 379 9.20 -9.26 -1.65
N ASN A 380 9.83 -10.40 -1.88
CA ASN A 380 11.27 -10.51 -2.07
C ASN A 380 11.57 -11.40 -3.28
N LEU A 381 12.65 -11.08 -4.00
CA LEU A 381 13.21 -11.93 -5.03
C LEU A 381 14.39 -12.69 -4.44
N VAL A 382 14.17 -13.95 -4.07
CA VAL A 382 15.18 -14.76 -3.36
C VAL A 382 15.92 -15.64 -4.38
N LYS A 383 17.23 -15.45 -4.50
CA LYS A 383 18.06 -16.21 -5.44
C LYS A 383 17.93 -17.72 -5.18
N GLY A 384 17.53 -18.46 -6.21
CA GLY A 384 17.33 -19.90 -6.15
C GLY A 384 15.95 -20.36 -5.66
N LEU A 385 15.15 -19.44 -5.09
CA LEU A 385 13.76 -19.71 -4.70
C LEU A 385 12.76 -18.95 -5.59
N GLY A 386 13.15 -17.80 -6.09
CA GLY A 386 12.28 -16.93 -6.90
C GLY A 386 11.47 -15.94 -6.06
N PRO A 387 10.35 -15.43 -6.61
CA PRO A 387 9.48 -14.50 -5.90
C PRO A 387 8.88 -15.15 -4.65
N THR A 388 9.05 -14.49 -3.52
CA THR A 388 8.61 -14.99 -2.20
C THR A 388 7.90 -13.86 -1.47
N VAL A 389 6.71 -14.13 -0.92
CA VAL A 389 5.97 -13.19 -0.08
C VAL A 389 6.10 -13.60 1.37
N GLN A 390 6.67 -12.72 2.18
CA GLN A 390 6.62 -12.82 3.64
C GLN A 390 5.30 -12.22 4.11
N ILE A 391 4.59 -12.92 5.00
CA ILE A 391 3.29 -12.49 5.53
C ILE A 391 3.35 -12.57 7.06
N CYS A 392 2.91 -11.50 7.73
CA CYS A 392 2.75 -11.46 9.17
C CYS A 392 1.39 -10.86 9.53
N GLU A 393 0.53 -11.67 10.12
CA GLU A 393 -0.76 -11.21 10.64
C GLU A 393 -0.64 -10.72 12.08
N GLY A 394 -1.38 -9.68 12.40
CA GLY A 394 -1.35 -9.09 13.73
C GLY A 394 -2.40 -8.01 13.95
N TYR A 395 -2.07 -7.11 14.84
CA TYR A 395 -2.93 -5.98 15.18
C TYR A 395 -2.09 -4.72 15.31
N THR A 396 -2.64 -3.57 14.96
CA THR A 396 -2.12 -2.31 15.49
C THR A 396 -2.39 -2.26 17.00
N VAL A 397 -1.59 -1.49 17.73
CA VAL A 397 -1.68 -1.40 19.19
C VAL A 397 -1.86 0.05 19.61
N ALA A 398 -2.86 0.31 20.44
CA ALA A 398 -3.06 1.61 21.07
C ALA A 398 -2.39 1.60 22.45
N LEU A 399 -1.20 2.17 22.57
CA LEU A 399 -0.53 2.41 23.84
C LEU A 399 -1.02 3.71 24.48
N PRO A 400 -0.94 3.87 25.81
CA PRO A 400 -1.20 5.15 26.46
C PRO A 400 -0.36 6.28 25.84
N ASP A 401 -0.92 7.47 25.70
CA ASP A 401 -0.28 8.61 25.01
C ASP A 401 1.10 8.93 25.58
N GLU A 402 1.26 8.94 26.91
CA GLU A 402 2.55 9.19 27.56
C GLU A 402 3.62 8.14 27.22
N VAL A 403 3.20 6.88 27.04
CA VAL A 403 4.07 5.76 26.67
C VAL A 403 4.48 5.90 25.21
N SER A 404 3.49 6.12 24.33
CA SER A 404 3.70 6.37 22.92
C SER A 404 4.65 7.55 22.68
N ASP A 405 4.43 8.67 23.34
CA ASP A 405 5.27 9.87 23.25
C ASP A 405 6.73 9.61 23.62
N LYS A 406 6.96 8.90 24.75
CA LYS A 406 8.31 8.56 25.18
C LYS A 406 9.07 7.69 24.20
N ILE A 407 8.37 6.79 23.49
CA ILE A 407 8.95 5.91 22.49
C ILE A 407 9.14 6.64 21.16
N TRP A 408 8.11 7.32 20.70
CA TRP A 408 8.10 8.05 19.43
C TRP A 408 9.19 9.12 19.37
N LYS A 409 9.41 9.87 20.45
CA LYS A 409 10.49 10.86 20.57
C LYS A 409 11.91 10.30 20.48
N ARG A 410 12.07 8.98 20.54
CA ARG A 410 13.37 8.32 20.35
C ARG A 410 13.74 8.08 18.87
N THR A 411 12.78 8.32 17.97
CA THR A 411 12.98 8.30 16.53
C THR A 411 12.73 9.70 15.96
N ASP A 412 11.98 9.82 14.89
CA ASP A 412 11.54 11.12 14.42
C ASP A 412 10.08 11.38 14.83
N TYR A 413 9.89 12.26 15.81
CA TYR A 413 8.58 12.62 16.32
C TYR A 413 7.70 13.40 15.33
N THR A 414 8.25 13.80 14.19
CA THR A 414 7.53 14.47 13.10
C THR A 414 6.99 13.52 12.05
N TRP A 415 7.31 12.23 12.12
CA TRP A 415 6.87 11.21 11.16
C TRP A 415 5.66 10.42 11.66
N PRO A 416 4.83 9.87 10.76
CA PRO A 416 3.71 9.03 11.15
C PRO A 416 4.19 7.76 11.86
N CYS A 417 3.44 7.32 12.85
CA CYS A 417 3.85 6.22 13.71
C CYS A 417 2.70 5.24 13.94
N THR A 418 3.01 3.95 13.82
CA THR A 418 2.11 2.84 14.14
C THR A 418 2.83 1.79 14.97
N TRP A 419 2.20 1.34 16.03
CA TRP A 419 2.64 0.17 16.79
C TRP A 419 1.94 -1.06 16.25
N PHE A 420 2.68 -2.13 16.00
CA PHE A 420 2.14 -3.38 15.47
C PHE A 420 2.59 -4.56 16.33
N THR A 421 1.67 -5.46 16.67
CA THR A 421 2.00 -6.70 17.39
C THR A 421 1.56 -7.91 16.56
N PRO A 422 2.43 -8.93 16.39
CA PRO A 422 2.09 -10.13 15.62
C PRO A 422 1.17 -11.06 16.41
N ILE A 423 0.39 -11.88 15.68
CA ILE A 423 -0.29 -13.04 16.26
C ILE A 423 0.73 -14.17 16.38
N LEU A 424 0.98 -14.62 17.62
CA LEU A 424 1.91 -15.71 17.89
C LEU A 424 1.20 -17.07 17.77
N THR A 425 1.73 -17.96 16.95
CA THR A 425 1.19 -19.32 16.73
C THR A 425 1.75 -20.36 17.69
N GLY A 426 2.45 -19.95 18.76
CA GLY A 426 3.13 -20.84 19.70
C GLY A 426 4.49 -21.36 19.22
N LYS A 427 4.88 -21.12 17.98
CA LYS A 427 6.18 -21.51 17.40
C LYS A 427 7.16 -20.34 17.27
N GLY A 428 6.85 -19.21 17.90
CA GLY A 428 7.56 -17.96 17.75
C GLY A 428 6.94 -17.04 16.71
N PRO A 429 7.35 -15.76 16.65
CA PRO A 429 6.90 -14.86 15.62
C PRO A 429 7.38 -15.40 14.26
N PHE A 430 6.53 -15.31 13.24
CA PHE A 430 6.98 -15.47 11.87
C PHE A 430 7.85 -14.26 11.54
N VAL A 431 9.14 -14.51 11.36
CA VAL A 431 10.12 -13.51 10.95
C VAL A 431 10.29 -13.60 9.45
#